data_9794bbe08bc3d237ac29122ad4bdf002
#
_entry.id   9794bbe08bc3d237ac29122ad4bdf002
#
_cell.length_a   1.000
_cell.length_b   1.000
_cell.length_c   1.000
_cell.angle_alpha   90.00
_cell.angle_beta   90.00
_cell.angle_gamma   90.00
#
_symmetry.space_group_name_H-M   'P 1'
#
loop_
_entity.id
_entity.type
_entity.pdbx_description
1 polymer ?
#
loop_
_entity_poly.entity_id
_entity_poly.type
_entity_poly.pdbx_seq_one_letter_code
_entity_poly.pdbx_strand_id
1 'polypeptide(L)'
;MNSKEIREKFLKFFEDKGHTIVPSSSLVPEDPSVLLTTAGMQQFKSYYGELDPDKTIHSNLGKPVGKNAVSIQKSFRTSDIDEVGDESHLTFFEMMGNFSFGGYFKEKAIELAHEFLTKELGLKISYVTVFEGNNSIGVPEDKDSAAIWQKIDPSIRIEKQGMEDVFWGPTGNSGPCGPTTEVYFENAQGQDVETWNLVFNEYFYPGSREELLSGVSEKKLEKLKTPGVDTGMGLERIMMAVQNTKNIFETDLFTVPFPNLIEGVDVKSYRIIADHLRGSVFLIADGVKVSNKGAGYILRRLIRRTIVQAKTVSLPAEALEVLFNNAIDFYGGFYKGLLDQKNNILSIFLEEQKRFNKTLDVGLKEFLKKYPELEAQFIEPGKPLKVHQANKISGEDAFYFHQTYGFTLDTIRDLARRGLHEIDIDEKAFEEAFKKHQEISRAGIERKFGGHGLLLDTGELKAADEEELKKVTRLHTATHMLQAALRQVLGPEVHQMGSDITAERLRFDFTFPRKVTPEEISSVEDLINQKIKEDXXXXXXXXXENSTNNDYKRRGIFCWS
;
A
#
# COMPACT_ATOMS: atom_id res chain seq x y z
N MET A 1 10.96 -21.20 -17.53
CA MET A 1 9.56 -20.70 -17.51
C MET A 1 9.55 -19.18 -17.33
N ASN A 2 8.58 -18.51 -17.96
CA ASN A 2 8.38 -17.06 -17.76
C ASN A 2 7.37 -16.80 -16.64
N SER A 3 7.28 -15.55 -16.23
CA SER A 3 6.43 -15.16 -15.08
C SER A 3 4.93 -15.42 -15.30
N LYS A 4 4.45 -15.34 -16.56
CA LYS A 4 3.06 -15.67 -16.90
C LYS A 4 2.80 -17.16 -16.69
N GLU A 5 3.69 -18.01 -17.18
CA GLU A 5 3.58 -19.47 -17.03
C GLU A 5 3.57 -19.90 -15.56
N ILE A 6 4.40 -19.25 -14.71
CA ILE A 6 4.43 -19.57 -13.27
C ILE A 6 3.10 -19.21 -12.60
N ARG A 7 2.54 -18.02 -12.92
CA ARG A 7 1.23 -17.62 -12.36
C ARG A 7 0.14 -18.62 -12.74
N GLU A 8 0.07 -18.98 -14.01
CA GLU A 8 -0.93 -19.92 -14.52
C GLU A 8 -0.76 -21.31 -13.91
N LYS A 9 0.48 -21.78 -13.81
CA LYS A 9 0.82 -23.09 -13.23
C LYS A 9 0.46 -23.17 -11.74
N PHE A 10 0.77 -22.11 -10.98
CA PHE A 10 0.45 -22.04 -9.55
C PHE A 10 -1.07 -22.10 -9.32
N LEU A 11 -1.82 -21.25 -10.02
CA LEU A 11 -3.27 -21.22 -9.88
C LEU A 11 -3.89 -22.57 -10.29
N LYS A 12 -3.45 -23.13 -11.42
CA LYS A 12 -3.95 -24.41 -11.91
C LYS A 12 -3.64 -25.57 -10.97
N PHE A 13 -2.39 -25.63 -10.45
CA PHE A 13 -1.98 -26.69 -9.51
C PHE A 13 -2.90 -26.74 -8.28
N PHE A 14 -3.13 -25.57 -7.67
CA PHE A 14 -3.98 -25.51 -6.48
C PHE A 14 -5.46 -25.71 -6.80
N GLU A 15 -5.93 -25.23 -7.95
CA GLU A 15 -7.30 -25.50 -8.43
C GLU A 15 -7.56 -27.01 -8.56
N ASP A 16 -6.59 -27.74 -9.16
CA ASP A 16 -6.66 -29.19 -9.31
C ASP A 16 -6.64 -29.93 -7.96
N LYS A 17 -6.11 -29.29 -6.90
CA LYS A 17 -6.10 -29.80 -5.52
C LYS A 17 -7.35 -29.32 -4.72
N GLY A 18 -8.34 -28.72 -5.37
CA GLY A 18 -9.61 -28.35 -4.75
C GLY A 18 -9.65 -26.97 -4.11
N HIS A 19 -8.78 -26.06 -4.53
CA HIS A 19 -8.80 -24.66 -4.06
C HIS A 19 -9.62 -23.78 -5.02
N THR A 20 -10.38 -22.86 -4.46
CA THR A 20 -11.09 -21.84 -5.25
C THR A 20 -10.10 -20.74 -5.65
N ILE A 21 -9.98 -20.44 -6.93
CA ILE A 21 -9.19 -19.30 -7.40
C ILE A 21 -9.92 -18.01 -7.02
N VAL A 22 -9.29 -17.17 -6.22
CA VAL A 22 -9.83 -15.87 -5.78
C VAL A 22 -8.96 -14.76 -6.40
N PRO A 23 -9.58 -13.82 -7.13
CA PRO A 23 -8.80 -12.70 -7.69
C PRO A 23 -8.10 -11.86 -6.62
N SER A 24 -7.04 -11.17 -7.02
CA SER A 24 -6.38 -10.20 -6.15
C SER A 24 -7.36 -9.12 -5.66
N SER A 25 -7.33 -8.82 -4.39
CA SER A 25 -8.00 -7.62 -3.89
C SER A 25 -7.23 -6.37 -4.31
N SER A 26 -7.84 -5.20 -4.12
CA SER A 26 -7.22 -3.90 -4.36
C SER A 26 -6.02 -3.68 -3.44
N LEU A 27 -5.04 -2.92 -3.92
CA LEU A 27 -3.95 -2.38 -3.08
C LEU A 27 -4.48 -1.41 -2.02
N VAL A 28 -5.67 -0.81 -2.26
CA VAL A 28 -6.34 0.03 -1.25
C VAL A 28 -7.28 -0.89 -0.46
N PRO A 29 -6.91 -1.27 0.77
CA PRO A 29 -7.69 -2.27 1.53
C PRO A 29 -8.99 -1.72 2.09
N GLU A 30 -9.94 -2.60 2.35
CA GLU A 30 -11.19 -2.26 3.04
C GLU A 30 -10.93 -2.02 4.54
N ASP A 31 -9.88 -2.62 5.09
CA ASP A 31 -9.46 -2.44 6.50
C ASP A 31 -8.78 -1.09 6.68
N PRO A 32 -9.41 -0.12 7.39
CA PRO A 32 -8.84 1.23 7.57
C PRO A 32 -7.60 1.27 8.48
N SER A 33 -7.28 0.19 9.17
CA SER A 33 -6.09 0.12 10.02
C SER A 33 -4.80 -0.06 9.21
N VAL A 34 -4.91 -0.36 7.90
CA VAL A 34 -3.77 -0.61 7.02
C VAL A 34 -3.85 0.33 5.81
N LEU A 35 -2.76 1.02 5.52
CA LEU A 35 -2.71 2.01 4.44
C LEU A 35 -2.82 1.37 3.04
N LEU A 36 -2.11 0.28 2.84
CA LEU A 36 -2.08 -0.48 1.58
C LEU A 36 -2.04 -1.97 1.90
N THR A 37 -2.54 -2.81 0.99
CA THR A 37 -2.53 -4.27 1.15
C THR A 37 -1.09 -4.79 1.13
N THR A 38 -0.65 -5.40 2.21
CA THR A 38 0.74 -5.85 2.43
C THR A 38 0.95 -7.36 2.29
N ALA A 39 -0.14 -8.15 2.30
CA ALA A 39 -0.06 -9.62 2.33
C ALA A 39 -1.28 -10.28 1.70
N GLY A 40 -1.08 -11.49 1.20
CA GLY A 40 -2.11 -12.29 0.53
C GLY A 40 -3.31 -12.61 1.40
N MET A 41 -3.09 -12.80 2.69
CA MET A 41 -4.13 -13.22 3.63
C MET A 41 -5.11 -12.09 4.00
N GLN A 42 -4.79 -10.82 3.71
CA GLN A 42 -5.62 -9.69 4.18
C GLN A 42 -7.09 -9.81 3.73
N GLN A 43 -7.33 -10.22 2.48
CA GLN A 43 -8.69 -10.40 2.00
C GLN A 43 -9.40 -11.62 2.63
N PHE A 44 -8.66 -12.48 3.31
CA PHE A 44 -9.18 -13.71 3.93
C PHE A 44 -9.19 -13.68 5.46
N LYS A 45 -8.70 -12.60 6.08
CA LYS A 45 -8.47 -12.47 7.53
C LYS A 45 -9.67 -12.93 8.37
N SER A 46 -10.89 -12.52 8.00
CA SER A 46 -12.11 -12.83 8.74
C SER A 46 -12.53 -14.31 8.65
N TYR A 47 -12.04 -15.05 7.64
CA TYR A 47 -12.35 -16.48 7.51
C TYR A 47 -11.61 -17.36 8.53
N TYR A 48 -10.60 -16.82 9.22
CA TYR A 48 -9.88 -17.55 10.27
C TYR A 48 -10.58 -17.49 11.65
N GLY A 49 -11.84 -17.06 11.70
CA GLY A 49 -12.55 -17.06 12.99
C GLY A 49 -13.96 -16.48 12.99
N GLU A 50 -14.23 -15.51 12.13
CA GLU A 50 -15.48 -14.75 12.16
C GLU A 50 -16.51 -15.24 11.14
N LEU A 51 -16.04 -15.58 9.94
CA LEU A 51 -16.92 -15.88 8.81
C LEU A 51 -16.89 -17.37 8.45
N ASP A 52 -18.04 -17.87 8.00
CA ASP A 52 -18.17 -19.22 7.47
C ASP A 52 -17.77 -19.21 5.98
N PRO A 53 -16.65 -19.85 5.60
CA PRO A 53 -16.18 -19.79 4.22
C PRO A 53 -17.09 -20.48 3.21
N ASP A 54 -17.96 -21.40 3.66
CA ASP A 54 -18.89 -22.11 2.80
C ASP A 54 -20.20 -21.33 2.56
N LYS A 55 -20.46 -20.26 3.31
CA LYS A 55 -21.71 -19.48 3.23
C LYS A 55 -21.50 -18.01 2.88
N THR A 56 -20.40 -17.41 3.37
CA THR A 56 -20.17 -15.98 3.21
C THR A 56 -19.71 -15.67 1.79
N ILE A 57 -20.41 -14.75 1.13
CA ILE A 57 -20.04 -14.28 -0.22
C ILE A 57 -18.80 -13.40 -0.13
N HIS A 58 -17.76 -13.78 -0.85
CA HIS A 58 -16.52 -12.99 -0.93
C HIS A 58 -16.67 -11.86 -1.95
N SER A 59 -16.30 -10.62 -1.56
CA SER A 59 -16.49 -9.41 -2.38
C SER A 59 -15.89 -9.53 -3.78
N ASN A 60 -14.66 -10.02 -3.89
CA ASN A 60 -13.96 -10.13 -5.18
C ASN A 60 -14.38 -11.34 -6.01
N LEU A 61 -15.13 -12.28 -5.43
CA LEU A 61 -15.51 -13.53 -6.09
C LEU A 61 -17.00 -13.60 -6.45
N GLY A 62 -17.85 -12.90 -5.69
CA GLY A 62 -19.31 -12.92 -5.88
C GLY A 62 -20.00 -14.22 -5.47
N LYS A 63 -19.28 -15.11 -4.77
CA LYS A 63 -19.78 -16.40 -4.25
C LYS A 63 -18.97 -16.82 -3.03
N PRO A 64 -19.37 -17.85 -2.26
CA PRO A 64 -18.55 -18.35 -1.18
C PRO A 64 -17.19 -18.87 -1.66
N VAL A 65 -16.17 -18.70 -0.84
CA VAL A 65 -14.79 -19.13 -1.13
C VAL A 65 -14.65 -20.64 -0.99
N GLY A 66 -15.35 -21.24 -0.03
CA GLY A 66 -15.11 -22.61 0.38
C GLY A 66 -13.92 -22.69 1.36
N LYS A 67 -13.62 -23.89 1.80
CA LYS A 67 -12.60 -24.09 2.84
C LYS A 67 -11.16 -23.89 2.36
N ASN A 68 -10.92 -23.89 1.06
CA ASN A 68 -9.56 -23.73 0.50
C ASN A 68 -9.57 -22.72 -0.65
N ALA A 69 -8.61 -21.82 -0.65
CA ALA A 69 -8.45 -20.77 -1.68
C ALA A 69 -7.03 -20.71 -2.21
N VAL A 70 -6.89 -20.15 -3.41
CA VAL A 70 -5.59 -19.78 -4.00
C VAL A 70 -5.72 -18.40 -4.63
N SER A 71 -4.71 -17.58 -4.47
CA SER A 71 -4.70 -16.21 -5.02
C SER A 71 -3.28 -15.77 -5.36
N ILE A 72 -3.18 -14.85 -6.32
CA ILE A 72 -1.96 -14.07 -6.56
C ILE A 72 -2.32 -12.63 -6.19
N GLN A 73 -1.90 -12.22 -5.01
CA GLN A 73 -2.27 -10.92 -4.41
C GLN A 73 -1.25 -9.85 -4.72
N LYS A 74 -1.71 -8.76 -5.32
CA LYS A 74 -0.94 -7.52 -5.42
C LYS A 74 -0.65 -7.02 -4.00
N SER A 75 0.60 -6.80 -3.67
CA SER A 75 1.02 -6.38 -2.33
C SER A 75 1.95 -5.17 -2.41
N PHE A 76 1.90 -4.30 -1.40
CA PHE A 76 2.71 -3.09 -1.37
C PHE A 76 3.21 -2.80 0.04
N ARG A 77 4.52 -2.74 0.23
CA ARG A 77 5.17 -2.43 1.52
C ARG A 77 5.80 -1.05 1.47
N THR A 78 5.23 -0.12 2.21
CA THR A 78 5.73 1.27 2.30
C THR A 78 7.02 1.37 3.11
N SER A 79 7.26 0.45 4.04
CA SER A 79 8.51 0.35 4.81
C SER A 79 9.73 0.18 3.91
N ASP A 80 9.56 -0.53 2.80
CA ASP A 80 10.67 -0.97 1.94
C ASP A 80 11.10 0.09 0.91
N ILE A 81 10.35 1.20 0.80
CA ILE A 81 10.65 2.27 -0.19
C ILE A 81 12.11 2.73 -0.09
N ASP A 82 12.61 2.92 1.13
CA ASP A 82 13.96 3.43 1.36
C ASP A 82 15.05 2.41 1.03
N GLU A 83 14.72 1.12 1.12
CA GLU A 83 15.64 0.01 0.85
C GLU A 83 15.78 -0.30 -0.64
N VAL A 84 14.77 0.06 -1.45
CA VAL A 84 14.77 -0.21 -2.90
C VAL A 84 16.01 0.42 -3.56
N GLY A 85 16.71 -0.41 -4.30
CA GLY A 85 18.00 -0.11 -4.95
C GLY A 85 18.99 -1.24 -4.68
N ASP A 86 18.75 -2.05 -3.67
CA ASP A 86 19.50 -3.28 -3.39
C ASP A 86 19.05 -4.44 -4.33
N GLU A 87 19.38 -5.66 -3.99
CA GLU A 87 19.15 -6.84 -4.85
C GLU A 87 17.80 -7.53 -4.62
N SER A 88 17.05 -7.16 -3.57
CA SER A 88 15.92 -7.94 -3.09
C SER A 88 14.68 -7.15 -2.64
N HIS A 89 14.83 -5.88 -2.26
CA HIS A 89 13.68 -5.10 -1.76
C HIS A 89 12.86 -4.49 -2.89
N LEU A 90 11.55 -4.59 -2.73
CA LEU A 90 10.55 -4.06 -3.67
C LEU A 90 9.43 -3.35 -2.89
N THR A 91 8.92 -2.26 -3.46
CA THR A 91 7.71 -1.62 -2.92
C THR A 91 6.47 -2.45 -3.27
N PHE A 92 6.31 -2.74 -4.56
CA PHE A 92 5.23 -3.59 -5.10
C PHE A 92 5.76 -4.98 -5.40
N PHE A 93 5.00 -6.01 -5.00
CA PHE A 93 5.32 -7.39 -5.34
C PHE A 93 4.05 -8.22 -5.43
N GLU A 94 4.16 -9.38 -6.05
CA GLU A 94 3.04 -10.30 -6.20
C GLU A 94 3.22 -11.47 -5.23
N MET A 95 2.27 -11.61 -4.29
CA MET A 95 2.28 -12.68 -3.30
C MET A 95 1.36 -13.81 -3.76
N MET A 96 1.95 -14.93 -4.16
CA MET A 96 1.23 -16.16 -4.50
C MET A 96 0.96 -16.92 -3.21
N GLY A 97 -0.31 -17.24 -2.94
CA GLY A 97 -0.68 -17.90 -1.70
C GLY A 97 -1.79 -18.92 -1.87
N ASN A 98 -1.68 -20.00 -1.11
CA ASN A 98 -2.77 -20.95 -0.90
C ASN A 98 -3.21 -20.88 0.56
N PHE A 99 -4.49 -21.02 0.78
CA PHE A 99 -5.15 -20.74 2.06
C PHE A 99 -6.06 -21.90 2.41
N SER A 100 -6.16 -22.22 3.72
CA SER A 100 -7.12 -23.20 4.21
C SER A 100 -7.81 -22.68 5.48
N PHE A 101 -9.13 -22.66 5.46
CA PHE A 101 -9.98 -22.20 6.55
C PHE A 101 -10.62 -23.44 7.21
N GLY A 102 -9.77 -24.30 7.80
CA GLY A 102 -10.16 -25.57 8.38
C GLY A 102 -10.39 -26.69 7.38
N GLY A 103 -9.89 -26.57 6.16
CA GLY A 103 -9.93 -27.66 5.16
C GLY A 103 -8.78 -28.65 5.34
N TYR A 104 -7.57 -28.12 5.61
CA TYR A 104 -6.38 -28.91 5.91
C TYR A 104 -5.44 -28.07 6.80
N PHE A 105 -4.35 -28.70 7.26
CA PHE A 105 -3.39 -28.03 8.14
C PHE A 105 -1.95 -28.45 7.75
N LYS A 106 -0.99 -28.45 8.68
CA LYS A 106 0.46 -28.56 8.47
C LYS A 106 0.86 -29.64 7.46
N GLU A 107 0.45 -30.89 7.68
CA GLU A 107 0.89 -32.02 6.84
C GLU A 107 0.57 -31.76 5.37
N LYS A 108 -0.70 -31.43 5.07
CA LYS A 108 -1.11 -31.20 3.69
C LYS A 108 -0.51 -29.93 3.08
N ALA A 109 -0.34 -28.87 3.88
CA ALA A 109 0.28 -27.63 3.41
C ALA A 109 1.74 -27.88 2.96
N ILE A 110 2.51 -28.56 3.78
CA ILE A 110 3.92 -28.89 3.50
C ILE A 110 4.02 -29.84 2.30
N GLU A 111 3.16 -30.88 2.24
CA GLU A 111 3.10 -31.79 1.07
C GLU A 111 2.88 -31.02 -0.24
N LEU A 112 1.89 -30.13 -0.26
CA LEU A 112 1.55 -29.34 -1.45
C LEU A 112 2.69 -28.40 -1.85
N ALA A 113 3.32 -27.74 -0.87
CA ALA A 113 4.45 -26.87 -1.13
C ALA A 113 5.63 -27.65 -1.70
N HIS A 114 6.00 -28.77 -1.07
CA HIS A 114 7.07 -29.62 -1.56
C HIS A 114 6.77 -30.14 -2.98
N GLU A 115 5.54 -30.63 -3.21
CA GLU A 115 5.13 -31.15 -4.53
C GLU A 115 5.24 -30.05 -5.60
N PHE A 116 4.72 -28.85 -5.33
CA PHE A 116 4.79 -27.74 -6.29
C PHE A 116 6.23 -27.37 -6.63
N LEU A 117 7.07 -27.19 -5.61
CA LEU A 117 8.45 -26.74 -5.81
C LEU A 117 9.30 -27.79 -6.51
N THR A 118 9.23 -29.05 -6.08
CA THR A 118 10.14 -30.08 -6.58
C THR A 118 9.65 -30.78 -7.85
N LYS A 119 8.34 -31.09 -7.95
CA LYS A 119 7.79 -31.81 -9.12
C LYS A 119 7.32 -30.84 -10.23
N GLU A 120 6.61 -29.77 -9.86
CA GLU A 120 6.05 -28.87 -10.86
C GLU A 120 7.10 -27.88 -11.40
N LEU A 121 7.95 -27.35 -10.50
CA LEU A 121 8.99 -26.38 -10.90
C LEU A 121 10.38 -27.02 -11.10
N GLY A 122 10.59 -28.25 -10.59
CA GLY A 122 11.87 -28.93 -10.71
C GLY A 122 12.99 -28.30 -9.87
N LEU A 123 12.64 -27.58 -8.81
CA LEU A 123 13.60 -26.86 -7.98
C LEU A 123 14.12 -27.74 -6.85
N LYS A 124 15.35 -27.49 -6.43
CA LYS A 124 15.98 -28.13 -5.28
C LYS A 124 15.93 -27.18 -4.09
N ILE A 125 15.25 -27.57 -3.04
CA ILE A 125 15.16 -26.79 -1.80
C ILE A 125 16.55 -26.80 -1.12
N SER A 126 17.04 -25.65 -0.70
CA SER A 126 18.30 -25.49 0.03
C SER A 126 18.13 -25.95 1.48
N TYR A 127 17.18 -25.36 2.17
CA TYR A 127 16.77 -25.72 3.53
C TYR A 127 15.40 -25.16 3.85
N VAL A 128 14.86 -25.57 5.00
CA VAL A 128 13.62 -25.01 5.54
C VAL A 128 13.84 -24.58 6.99
N THR A 129 12.99 -23.66 7.45
CA THR A 129 13.01 -23.23 8.86
C THR A 129 11.79 -23.77 9.59
N VAL A 130 11.89 -23.86 10.92
CA VAL A 130 10.76 -24.15 11.82
C VAL A 130 10.89 -23.33 13.09
N PHE A 131 9.77 -23.07 13.76
CA PHE A 131 9.72 -22.26 14.96
C PHE A 131 10.35 -22.99 16.16
N GLU A 132 11.33 -22.35 16.81
CA GLU A 132 12.04 -22.93 17.98
C GLU A 132 11.22 -22.89 19.28
N GLY A 133 10.06 -22.19 19.27
CA GLY A 133 9.23 -22.00 20.44
C GLY A 133 9.54 -20.70 21.17
N ASN A 134 8.58 -20.23 21.97
CA ASN A 134 8.77 -19.05 22.83
C ASN A 134 7.93 -19.20 24.09
N ASN A 135 8.61 -19.40 25.24
CA ASN A 135 7.97 -19.63 26.52
C ASN A 135 7.24 -18.40 27.05
N SER A 136 7.68 -17.18 26.70
CA SER A 136 7.06 -15.95 27.21
C SER A 136 5.62 -15.75 26.68
N ILE A 137 5.34 -16.26 25.48
CA ILE A 137 4.00 -16.22 24.88
C ILE A 137 3.28 -17.58 24.95
N GLY A 138 3.92 -18.60 25.55
CA GLY A 138 3.36 -19.93 25.76
C GLY A 138 3.22 -20.77 24.48
N VAL A 139 4.01 -20.52 23.45
CA VAL A 139 3.99 -21.29 22.19
C VAL A 139 5.19 -22.25 22.14
N PRO A 140 4.96 -23.58 22.07
CA PRO A 140 6.07 -24.55 22.02
C PRO A 140 6.78 -24.58 20.67
N GLU A 141 7.92 -25.25 20.65
CA GLU A 141 8.65 -25.59 19.43
C GLU A 141 7.75 -26.37 18.44
N ASP A 142 7.81 -26.01 17.15
CA ASP A 142 7.04 -26.68 16.09
C ASP A 142 7.72 -27.97 15.60
N LYS A 143 7.68 -28.99 16.44
CA LYS A 143 8.23 -30.33 16.15
C LYS A 143 7.44 -31.06 15.07
N ASP A 144 6.15 -30.70 14.91
CA ASP A 144 5.27 -31.32 13.92
C ASP A 144 5.73 -30.99 12.50
N SER A 145 5.97 -29.70 12.22
CA SER A 145 6.46 -29.26 10.89
C SER A 145 7.82 -29.87 10.58
N ALA A 146 8.73 -29.93 11.57
CA ALA A 146 10.03 -30.57 11.39
C ALA A 146 9.88 -32.05 11.02
N ALA A 147 9.03 -32.79 11.74
CA ALA A 147 8.78 -34.21 11.47
C ALA A 147 8.16 -34.46 10.10
N ILE A 148 7.24 -33.57 9.67
CA ILE A 148 6.60 -33.65 8.35
C ILE A 148 7.64 -33.46 7.24
N TRP A 149 8.49 -32.42 7.34
CA TRP A 149 9.56 -32.16 6.38
C TRP A 149 10.51 -33.38 6.27
N GLN A 150 10.95 -33.91 7.40
CA GLN A 150 11.85 -35.10 7.44
C GLN A 150 11.19 -36.33 6.84
N LYS A 151 9.88 -36.52 7.02
CA LYS A 151 9.12 -37.64 6.45
C LYS A 151 9.05 -37.55 4.92
N ILE A 152 8.85 -36.31 4.38
CA ILE A 152 8.69 -36.06 2.94
C ILE A 152 10.06 -36.11 2.24
N ASP A 153 11.07 -35.48 2.81
CA ASP A 153 12.43 -35.46 2.29
C ASP A 153 13.43 -35.63 3.44
N PRO A 154 13.87 -36.88 3.69
CA PRO A 154 14.85 -37.14 4.77
C PRO A 154 16.21 -36.43 4.62
N SER A 155 16.50 -35.89 3.43
CA SER A 155 17.77 -35.17 3.17
C SER A 155 17.66 -33.67 3.43
N ILE A 156 16.45 -33.14 3.68
CA ILE A 156 16.24 -31.70 3.82
C ILE A 156 16.91 -31.17 5.11
N ARG A 157 17.66 -30.09 4.99
CA ARG A 157 18.23 -29.37 6.12
C ARG A 157 17.13 -28.54 6.78
N ILE A 158 17.00 -28.67 8.12
CA ILE A 158 16.01 -27.93 8.90
C ILE A 158 16.74 -27.02 9.89
N GLU A 159 16.42 -25.74 9.90
CA GLU A 159 16.97 -24.77 10.84
C GLU A 159 15.86 -24.26 11.77
N LYS A 160 16.21 -24.01 13.03
CA LYS A 160 15.27 -23.44 14.01
C LYS A 160 15.51 -21.94 14.13
N GLN A 161 14.43 -21.18 14.14
CA GLN A 161 14.49 -19.72 14.25
C GLN A 161 13.43 -19.22 15.23
N GLY A 162 13.57 -17.95 15.62
CA GLY A 162 12.77 -17.32 16.69
C GLY A 162 11.52 -16.59 16.22
N MET A 163 10.98 -15.82 17.18
CA MET A 163 9.74 -15.04 17.01
C MET A 163 9.79 -14.01 15.89
N GLU A 164 10.94 -13.43 15.65
CA GLU A 164 11.07 -12.36 14.66
C GLU A 164 10.94 -12.89 13.24
N ASP A 165 11.45 -14.09 13.01
CA ASP A 165 11.57 -14.71 11.70
C ASP A 165 10.40 -15.66 11.41
N VAL A 166 10.20 -16.70 12.25
CA VAL A 166 9.29 -17.81 11.96
C VAL A 166 8.05 -17.87 12.87
N PHE A 167 7.54 -16.69 13.23
CA PHE A 167 6.20 -16.54 13.80
C PHE A 167 5.52 -15.37 13.10
N TRP A 168 4.45 -15.60 12.39
CA TRP A 168 3.82 -14.57 11.55
C TRP A 168 2.50 -14.09 12.14
N GLY A 169 2.22 -12.82 11.89
CA GLY A 169 0.99 -12.15 12.32
C GLY A 169 1.05 -11.60 13.76
N PRO A 170 -0.02 -10.95 14.20
CA PRO A 170 -1.16 -10.52 13.38
C PRO A 170 -0.84 -9.36 12.44
N THR A 171 -1.67 -9.16 11.41
CA THR A 171 -1.64 -7.96 10.57
C THR A 171 -2.66 -6.93 11.08
N GLY A 172 -2.26 -5.66 11.10
CA GLY A 172 -3.10 -4.58 11.64
C GLY A 172 -3.15 -4.62 13.16
N ASN A 173 -4.29 -4.24 13.72
CA ASN A 173 -4.46 -4.03 15.17
C ASN A 173 -4.84 -5.29 15.94
N SER A 174 -5.14 -6.40 15.26
CA SER A 174 -5.45 -7.70 15.85
C SER A 174 -5.62 -8.74 14.72
N GLY A 175 -5.52 -10.03 15.03
CA GLY A 175 -5.80 -11.03 14.01
C GLY A 175 -5.22 -12.42 14.26
N PRO A 176 -5.41 -13.32 13.28
CA PRO A 176 -4.81 -14.65 13.34
C PRO A 176 -3.29 -14.58 13.24
N CYS A 177 -2.62 -15.53 13.86
CA CYS A 177 -1.16 -15.60 13.89
C CYS A 177 -0.72 -17.03 14.25
N GLY A 178 0.56 -17.31 14.04
CA GLY A 178 1.11 -18.62 14.43
C GLY A 178 2.51 -18.89 13.92
N PRO A 179 3.06 -20.06 14.29
CA PRO A 179 4.36 -20.52 13.79
C PRO A 179 4.37 -20.65 12.27
N THR A 180 5.54 -20.48 11.68
CA THR A 180 5.72 -20.63 10.23
C THR A 180 6.84 -21.63 9.94
N THR A 181 6.84 -22.09 8.69
CA THR A 181 7.98 -22.77 8.10
C THR A 181 8.29 -22.06 6.78
N GLU A 182 9.53 -21.71 6.58
CA GLU A 182 9.97 -21.00 5.39
C GLU A 182 10.82 -21.92 4.51
N VAL A 183 10.74 -21.71 3.20
CA VAL A 183 11.50 -22.50 2.21
C VAL A 183 12.52 -21.58 1.54
N TYR A 184 13.77 -22.03 1.50
CA TYR A 184 14.91 -21.31 0.94
C TYR A 184 15.45 -22.00 -0.31
N PHE A 185 15.83 -21.18 -1.29
CA PHE A 185 16.52 -21.61 -2.51
C PHE A 185 17.83 -20.87 -2.65
N GLU A 186 18.79 -21.53 -3.29
CA GLU A 186 20.08 -20.93 -3.63
C GLU A 186 19.94 -20.17 -4.96
N ASN A 187 20.33 -18.89 -4.98
CA ASN A 187 20.34 -18.08 -6.20
C ASN A 187 21.60 -18.39 -7.05
N ALA A 188 21.73 -17.75 -8.21
CA ALA A 188 22.88 -17.97 -9.12
C ALA A 188 24.25 -17.56 -8.52
N GLN A 189 24.24 -16.87 -7.38
CA GLN A 189 25.46 -16.49 -6.64
C GLN A 189 25.80 -17.46 -5.50
N GLY A 190 24.96 -18.48 -5.26
CA GLY A 190 25.13 -19.42 -4.16
C GLY A 190 24.63 -18.89 -2.82
N GLN A 191 23.75 -17.89 -2.84
CA GLN A 191 23.17 -17.31 -1.63
C GLN A 191 21.79 -17.90 -1.38
N ASP A 192 21.49 -18.26 -0.15
CA ASP A 192 20.16 -18.74 0.25
C ASP A 192 19.17 -17.57 0.30
N VAL A 193 18.04 -17.73 -0.35
CA VAL A 193 16.98 -16.71 -0.44
C VAL A 193 15.66 -17.32 0.02
N GLU A 194 15.04 -16.69 1.03
CA GLU A 194 13.69 -17.05 1.49
C GLU A 194 12.72 -16.80 0.33
N THR A 195 11.96 -17.82 -0.01
CA THR A 195 11.08 -17.77 -1.20
C THR A 195 9.61 -18.00 -0.86
N TRP A 196 9.32 -18.93 0.06
CA TRP A 196 7.94 -19.26 0.42
C TRP A 196 7.80 -19.39 1.94
N ASN A 197 6.82 -18.70 2.50
CA ASN A 197 6.49 -18.76 3.93
C ASN A 197 5.12 -19.45 4.08
N LEU A 198 5.08 -20.54 4.86
CA LEU A 198 3.85 -21.28 5.18
C LEU A 198 3.49 -20.98 6.64
N VAL A 199 2.40 -20.24 6.84
CA VAL A 199 1.93 -19.79 8.15
C VAL A 199 0.85 -20.74 8.66
N PHE A 200 1.01 -21.22 9.88
CA PHE A 200 0.05 -22.08 10.56
C PHE A 200 -0.71 -21.26 11.60
N ASN A 201 -1.85 -20.68 11.19
CA ASN A 201 -2.69 -19.86 12.04
C ASN A 201 -3.35 -20.75 13.11
N GLU A 202 -2.73 -20.83 14.28
CA GLU A 202 -3.21 -21.57 15.45
C GLU A 202 -3.81 -20.66 16.51
N TYR A 203 -3.46 -19.38 16.47
CA TYR A 203 -3.79 -18.41 17.51
C TYR A 203 -4.44 -17.17 16.93
N PHE A 204 -5.17 -16.46 17.79
CA PHE A 204 -5.64 -15.09 17.60
C PHE A 204 -4.96 -14.19 18.64
N TYR A 205 -4.44 -13.05 18.21
CA TYR A 205 -3.89 -12.05 19.13
C TYR A 205 -4.72 -10.77 19.05
N PRO A 206 -5.26 -10.27 20.20
CA PRO A 206 -6.11 -9.07 20.23
C PRO A 206 -5.32 -7.76 20.31
N GLY A 207 -4.11 -7.74 19.74
CA GLY A 207 -3.20 -6.58 19.68
C GLY A 207 -2.39 -6.60 18.40
N SER A 208 -1.53 -5.61 18.21
CA SER A 208 -0.65 -5.52 17.04
C SER A 208 0.56 -6.46 17.17
N ARG A 209 1.26 -6.68 16.05
CA ARG A 209 2.49 -7.46 16.04
C ARG A 209 3.57 -6.82 16.93
N GLU A 210 3.68 -5.51 16.92
CA GLU A 210 4.64 -4.77 17.76
C GLU A 210 4.36 -5.01 19.24
N GLU A 211 3.09 -5.02 19.64
CA GLU A 211 2.69 -5.33 21.02
C GLU A 211 3.08 -6.77 21.38
N LEU A 212 2.85 -7.72 20.47
CA LEU A 212 3.18 -9.13 20.69
C LEU A 212 4.70 -9.33 20.86
N LEU A 213 5.49 -8.73 19.97
CA LEU A 213 6.96 -8.83 20.00
C LEU A 213 7.57 -8.13 21.21
N SER A 214 6.97 -7.03 21.68
CA SER A 214 7.47 -6.30 22.86
C SER A 214 7.45 -7.12 24.15
N GLY A 215 6.53 -8.08 24.24
CA GLY A 215 6.36 -8.92 25.43
C GLY A 215 5.81 -8.18 26.65
N VAL A 216 5.44 -6.91 26.51
CA VAL A 216 5.01 -6.05 27.64
C VAL A 216 3.49 -6.01 27.77
N SER A 217 2.76 -6.40 26.75
CA SER A 217 1.29 -6.33 26.73
C SER A 217 0.64 -7.36 27.66
N GLU A 218 -0.44 -6.96 28.33
CA GLU A 218 -1.28 -7.87 29.14
C GLU A 218 -2.16 -8.78 28.27
N LYS A 219 -2.27 -8.49 26.97
CA LYS A 219 -3.02 -9.28 26.00
C LYS A 219 -2.35 -10.63 25.80
N LYS A 220 -3.14 -11.69 25.61
CA LYS A 220 -2.64 -13.05 25.44
C LYS A 220 -3.09 -13.66 24.12
N LEU A 221 -2.31 -14.60 23.64
CA LEU A 221 -2.66 -15.44 22.50
C LEU A 221 -3.86 -16.33 22.88
N GLU A 222 -4.87 -16.36 22.03
CA GLU A 222 -6.04 -17.22 22.18
C GLU A 222 -6.00 -18.29 21.08
N LYS A 223 -6.21 -19.54 21.45
CA LYS A 223 -6.24 -20.62 20.42
C LYS A 223 -7.45 -20.45 19.51
N LEU A 224 -7.23 -20.51 18.20
CA LEU A 224 -8.31 -20.53 17.22
C LEU A 224 -9.10 -21.84 17.36
N LYS A 225 -10.42 -21.76 17.27
CA LYS A 225 -11.31 -22.92 17.28
C LYS A 225 -11.02 -23.84 16.06
N THR A 226 -10.73 -23.20 14.93
CA THR A 226 -10.42 -23.88 13.67
C THR A 226 -9.09 -23.34 13.16
N PRO A 227 -7.99 -24.07 13.37
CA PRO A 227 -6.70 -23.68 12.79
C PRO A 227 -6.76 -23.63 11.28
N GLY A 228 -5.95 -22.75 10.69
CA GLY A 228 -5.92 -22.58 9.25
C GLY A 228 -4.52 -22.38 8.70
N VAL A 229 -4.43 -22.41 7.39
CA VAL A 229 -3.16 -22.23 6.67
C VAL A 229 -3.24 -20.95 5.84
N ASP A 230 -2.19 -20.14 5.94
CA ASP A 230 -1.93 -18.99 5.11
C ASP A 230 -0.54 -19.17 4.51
N THR A 231 -0.37 -18.99 3.20
CA THR A 231 0.98 -19.05 2.64
C THR A 231 1.27 -17.80 1.79
N GLY A 232 2.54 -17.44 1.73
CA GLY A 232 3.00 -16.34 0.91
C GLY A 232 4.32 -16.66 0.21
N MET A 233 4.27 -16.77 -1.11
CA MET A 233 5.45 -16.96 -1.97
C MET A 233 5.60 -15.73 -2.86
N GLY A 234 6.70 -15.00 -2.72
CA GLY A 234 6.99 -13.88 -3.59
C GLY A 234 7.22 -14.34 -5.02
N LEU A 235 6.39 -13.89 -5.96
CA LEU A 235 6.58 -14.24 -7.38
C LEU A 235 7.99 -13.86 -7.85
N GLU A 236 8.46 -12.69 -7.47
CA GLU A 236 9.77 -12.16 -7.87
C GLU A 236 10.90 -13.08 -7.37
N ARG A 237 10.77 -13.58 -6.14
CA ARG A 237 11.78 -14.48 -5.54
C ARG A 237 11.75 -15.87 -6.16
N ILE A 238 10.56 -16.46 -6.39
CA ILE A 238 10.50 -17.78 -7.05
C ILE A 238 10.95 -17.69 -8.52
N MET A 239 10.68 -16.56 -9.19
CA MET A 239 11.18 -16.33 -10.56
C MET A 239 12.71 -16.32 -10.61
N MET A 240 13.35 -15.76 -9.56
CA MET A 240 14.81 -15.78 -9.47
C MET A 240 15.35 -17.23 -9.42
N ALA A 241 14.71 -18.10 -8.62
CA ALA A 241 15.07 -19.52 -8.56
C ALA A 241 14.82 -20.24 -9.91
N VAL A 242 13.64 -20.01 -10.52
CA VAL A 242 13.22 -20.67 -11.76
C VAL A 242 14.09 -20.23 -12.96
N GLN A 243 14.49 -18.96 -13.03
CA GLN A 243 15.29 -18.42 -14.13
C GLN A 243 16.79 -18.43 -13.83
N ASN A 244 17.16 -18.89 -12.63
CA ASN A 244 18.56 -18.98 -12.18
C ASN A 244 19.28 -17.63 -12.36
N THR A 245 18.71 -16.56 -11.79
CA THR A 245 19.29 -15.20 -11.84
C THR A 245 19.94 -14.87 -10.50
N LYS A 246 20.80 -13.84 -10.50
CA LYS A 246 21.52 -13.40 -9.31
C LYS A 246 20.63 -12.62 -8.35
N ASN A 247 19.70 -11.88 -8.92
CA ASN A 247 18.77 -11.03 -8.16
C ASN A 247 17.44 -10.92 -8.90
N ILE A 248 16.44 -10.36 -8.23
CA ILE A 248 15.07 -10.26 -8.76
C ILE A 248 14.98 -9.38 -10.02
N PHE A 249 15.84 -8.36 -10.14
CA PHE A 249 15.81 -7.40 -11.27
C PHE A 249 16.34 -7.99 -12.59
N GLU A 250 16.98 -9.17 -12.53
CA GLU A 250 17.42 -9.90 -13.72
C GLU A 250 16.34 -10.83 -14.28
N THR A 251 15.22 -10.99 -13.58
CA THR A 251 14.09 -11.81 -14.05
C THR A 251 13.30 -11.11 -15.17
N ASP A 252 12.47 -11.88 -15.87
CA ASP A 252 11.60 -11.34 -16.94
C ASP A 252 10.61 -10.29 -16.42
N LEU A 253 10.30 -10.30 -15.13
CA LEU A 253 9.44 -9.29 -14.49
C LEU A 253 10.01 -7.87 -14.64
N PHE A 254 11.33 -7.75 -14.76
CA PHE A 254 11.99 -6.45 -14.89
C PHE A 254 12.66 -6.27 -16.25
N THR A 255 13.36 -7.29 -16.75
CA THR A 255 14.13 -7.16 -18.00
C THR A 255 13.24 -6.97 -19.24
N VAL A 256 12.01 -7.50 -19.24
CA VAL A 256 11.11 -7.33 -20.39
C VAL A 256 10.47 -5.93 -20.42
N PRO A 257 9.83 -5.44 -19.34
CA PRO A 257 9.25 -4.10 -19.39
C PRO A 257 10.28 -2.96 -19.38
N PHE A 258 11.50 -3.22 -18.90
CA PHE A 258 12.55 -2.18 -18.78
C PHE A 258 13.85 -2.57 -19.51
N PRO A 259 13.79 -2.93 -20.80
CA PRO A 259 14.92 -3.60 -21.48
C PRO A 259 16.17 -2.72 -21.69
N ASN A 260 16.01 -1.42 -21.77
CA ASN A 260 17.09 -0.50 -22.14
C ASN A 260 17.65 0.32 -20.98
N LEU A 261 17.21 0.04 -19.74
CA LEU A 261 17.74 0.75 -18.57
C LEU A 261 19.12 0.24 -18.13
N ILE A 262 19.54 -0.91 -18.66
CA ILE A 262 20.75 -1.60 -18.16
C ILE A 262 22.04 -0.97 -18.69
N GLU A 263 22.08 -0.55 -19.96
CA GLU A 263 23.29 0.04 -20.54
C GLU A 263 23.44 1.52 -20.16
N GLY A 264 24.52 1.83 -19.45
CA GLY A 264 24.91 3.21 -19.11
C GLY A 264 24.21 3.81 -17.88
N VAL A 265 23.34 3.08 -17.22
CA VAL A 265 22.66 3.52 -16.00
C VAL A 265 23.26 2.76 -14.81
N ASP A 266 23.52 3.45 -13.69
CA ASP A 266 24.00 2.75 -12.51
C ASP A 266 22.91 1.81 -11.96
N VAL A 267 23.35 0.68 -11.44
CA VAL A 267 22.47 -0.44 -11.04
C VAL A 267 21.41 -0.01 -10.02
N LYS A 268 21.78 0.83 -9.07
CA LYS A 268 20.86 1.30 -8.02
C LYS A 268 19.74 2.16 -8.61
N SER A 269 20.10 3.11 -9.49
CA SER A 269 19.12 3.97 -10.18
C SER A 269 18.16 3.15 -11.04
N TYR A 270 18.70 2.13 -11.78
CA TYR A 270 17.88 1.22 -12.56
C TYR A 270 16.82 0.53 -11.70
N ARG A 271 17.26 -0.05 -10.57
CA ARG A 271 16.37 -0.79 -9.66
C ARG A 271 15.27 0.10 -9.10
N ILE A 272 15.62 1.31 -8.67
CA ILE A 272 14.66 2.31 -8.15
C ILE A 272 13.64 2.69 -9.24
N ILE A 273 14.11 3.02 -10.44
CA ILE A 273 13.21 3.41 -11.54
C ILE A 273 12.25 2.27 -11.88
N ALA A 274 12.77 1.06 -12.05
CA ALA A 274 11.98 -0.11 -12.45
C ALA A 274 10.91 -0.47 -11.40
N ASP A 275 11.30 -0.55 -10.12
CA ASP A 275 10.37 -0.83 -9.03
C ASP A 275 9.29 0.25 -8.91
N HIS A 276 9.72 1.53 -8.89
CA HIS A 276 8.80 2.63 -8.65
C HIS A 276 7.83 2.89 -9.81
N LEU A 277 8.28 2.67 -11.06
CA LEU A 277 7.37 2.71 -12.22
C LEU A 277 6.34 1.59 -12.10
N ARG A 278 6.78 0.36 -11.82
CA ARG A 278 5.91 -0.79 -11.61
C ARG A 278 4.89 -0.53 -10.49
N GLY A 279 5.35 -0.11 -9.32
CA GLY A 279 4.48 0.21 -8.18
C GLY A 279 3.47 1.30 -8.49
N SER A 280 3.89 2.34 -9.23
CA SER A 280 3.01 3.44 -9.63
C SER A 280 1.89 2.97 -10.58
N VAL A 281 2.20 2.09 -11.55
CA VAL A 281 1.19 1.51 -12.45
C VAL A 281 0.07 0.86 -11.64
N PHE A 282 0.42 -0.01 -10.68
CA PHE A 282 -0.58 -0.75 -9.91
C PHE A 282 -1.34 0.12 -8.92
N LEU A 283 -0.68 1.09 -8.27
CA LEU A 283 -1.37 2.02 -7.36
C LEU A 283 -2.42 2.85 -8.12
N ILE A 284 -2.04 3.39 -9.28
CA ILE A 284 -2.98 4.20 -10.08
C ILE A 284 -4.14 3.34 -10.58
N ALA A 285 -3.86 2.13 -11.07
CA ALA A 285 -4.88 1.19 -11.55
C ALA A 285 -5.90 0.84 -10.47
N ASP A 286 -5.46 0.76 -9.21
CA ASP A 286 -6.32 0.47 -8.07
C ASP A 286 -6.97 1.76 -7.49
N GLY A 287 -6.91 2.88 -8.22
CA GLY A 287 -7.66 4.11 -7.91
C GLY A 287 -6.94 5.14 -7.06
N VAL A 288 -5.66 4.94 -6.75
CA VAL A 288 -4.89 5.90 -5.96
C VAL A 288 -4.64 7.16 -6.79
N LYS A 289 -5.03 8.31 -6.25
CA LYS A 289 -4.78 9.64 -6.87
C LYS A 289 -3.62 10.33 -6.13
N VAL A 290 -2.76 10.99 -6.89
CA VAL A 290 -1.61 11.72 -6.31
C VAL A 290 -2.11 12.80 -5.34
N SER A 291 -1.63 12.75 -4.10
CA SER A 291 -2.04 13.71 -3.05
C SER A 291 -0.92 13.96 -2.03
N ASN A 292 -1.21 14.72 -0.99
CA ASN A 292 -0.28 15.02 0.11
C ASN A 292 -0.48 14.10 1.32
N LYS A 293 -1.39 13.12 1.24
CA LYS A 293 -1.76 12.26 2.37
C LYS A 293 -1.95 10.80 1.92
N GLY A 294 -1.76 9.89 2.86
CA GLY A 294 -2.09 8.48 2.69
C GLY A 294 -1.43 7.85 1.46
N ALA A 295 -2.15 6.93 0.82
CA ALA A 295 -1.66 6.22 -0.37
C ALA A 295 -1.28 7.16 -1.52
N GLY A 296 -1.98 8.29 -1.65
CA GLY A 296 -1.66 9.29 -2.69
C GLY A 296 -0.32 9.99 -2.46
N TYR A 297 0.12 10.13 -1.22
CA TYR A 297 1.45 10.63 -0.89
C TYR A 297 2.51 9.58 -1.24
N ILE A 298 2.24 8.31 -0.97
CA ILE A 298 3.14 7.21 -1.37
C ILE A 298 3.34 7.24 -2.90
N LEU A 299 2.25 7.27 -3.66
CA LEU A 299 2.31 7.36 -5.13
C LEU A 299 3.15 8.58 -5.58
N ARG A 300 2.94 9.74 -4.95
CA ARG A 300 3.74 10.95 -5.24
C ARG A 300 5.23 10.73 -4.98
N ARG A 301 5.58 10.07 -3.86
CA ARG A 301 6.98 9.74 -3.52
C ARG A 301 7.61 8.89 -4.63
N LEU A 302 6.93 7.81 -5.06
CA LEU A 302 7.46 6.92 -6.09
C LEU A 302 7.71 7.67 -7.41
N ILE A 303 6.70 8.42 -7.89
CA ILE A 303 6.81 9.15 -9.16
C ILE A 303 7.96 10.16 -9.10
N ARG A 304 8.04 10.96 -8.03
CA ARG A 304 9.08 11.98 -7.90
C ARG A 304 10.47 11.38 -7.76
N ARG A 305 10.62 10.32 -6.96
CA ARG A 305 11.91 9.62 -6.81
C ARG A 305 12.37 9.04 -8.17
N THR A 306 11.45 8.44 -8.93
CA THR A 306 11.72 7.97 -10.31
C THR A 306 12.26 9.10 -11.20
N ILE A 307 11.60 10.27 -11.19
CA ILE A 307 11.97 11.42 -12.02
C ILE A 307 13.38 11.93 -11.65
N VAL A 308 13.68 12.01 -10.35
CA VAL A 308 15.00 12.44 -9.87
C VAL A 308 16.06 11.40 -10.31
N GLN A 309 15.81 10.10 -10.08
CA GLN A 309 16.76 9.06 -10.50
C GLN A 309 17.02 9.11 -12.01
N ALA A 310 15.96 9.26 -12.81
CA ALA A 310 16.10 9.37 -14.27
C ALA A 310 16.96 10.58 -14.65
N LYS A 311 16.71 11.72 -14.02
CA LYS A 311 17.49 12.93 -14.31
C LYS A 311 18.97 12.77 -13.93
N THR A 312 19.25 12.14 -12.80
CA THR A 312 20.63 11.94 -12.33
C THR A 312 21.43 11.00 -13.22
N VAL A 313 20.77 10.10 -13.94
CA VAL A 313 21.42 9.22 -14.93
C VAL A 313 21.22 9.71 -16.36
N SER A 314 20.78 10.96 -16.52
CA SER A 314 20.55 11.60 -17.83
C SER A 314 19.57 10.87 -18.74
N LEU A 315 18.61 10.14 -18.13
CA LEU A 315 17.55 9.47 -18.88
C LEU A 315 16.50 10.52 -19.31
N PRO A 316 16.18 10.64 -20.61
CA PRO A 316 15.18 11.63 -21.05
C PRO A 316 13.79 11.38 -20.46
N ALA A 317 13.03 12.46 -20.27
CA ALA A 317 11.68 12.38 -19.73
C ALA A 317 10.74 11.50 -20.58
N GLU A 318 10.94 11.53 -21.89
CA GLU A 318 10.20 10.71 -22.87
C GLU A 318 10.49 9.21 -22.70
N ALA A 319 11.70 8.87 -22.28
CA ALA A 319 12.06 7.48 -22.01
C ALA A 319 11.27 6.92 -20.82
N LEU A 320 11.01 7.75 -19.78
CA LEU A 320 10.16 7.33 -18.66
C LEU A 320 8.73 7.00 -19.12
N GLU A 321 8.18 7.79 -20.04
CA GLU A 321 6.85 7.50 -20.63
C GLU A 321 6.84 6.16 -21.36
N VAL A 322 7.88 5.89 -22.14
CA VAL A 322 8.02 4.61 -22.87
C VAL A 322 8.09 3.44 -21.88
N LEU A 323 8.94 3.54 -20.86
CA LEU A 323 9.10 2.49 -19.83
C LEU A 323 7.81 2.26 -19.04
N PHE A 324 7.09 3.35 -18.72
CA PHE A 324 5.81 3.27 -18.03
C PHE A 324 4.77 2.54 -18.89
N ASN A 325 4.71 2.86 -20.18
CA ASN A 325 3.83 2.17 -21.13
C ASN A 325 4.18 0.69 -21.26
N ASN A 326 5.48 0.37 -21.38
CA ASN A 326 5.95 -1.01 -21.43
C ASN A 326 5.50 -1.82 -20.19
N ALA A 327 5.57 -1.20 -19.01
CA ALA A 327 5.13 -1.84 -17.78
C ALA A 327 3.61 -2.12 -17.82
N ILE A 328 2.80 -1.14 -18.27
CA ILE A 328 1.34 -1.34 -18.40
C ILE A 328 1.06 -2.51 -19.35
N ASP A 329 1.73 -2.55 -20.50
CA ASP A 329 1.50 -3.59 -21.52
C ASP A 329 1.95 -4.97 -21.03
N PHE A 330 3.13 -5.07 -20.42
CA PHE A 330 3.67 -6.34 -19.90
C PHE A 330 2.77 -6.92 -18.82
N TYR A 331 2.49 -6.13 -17.75
CA TYR A 331 1.66 -6.62 -16.66
C TYR A 331 0.18 -6.75 -17.05
N GLY A 332 -0.26 -5.98 -18.03
CA GLY A 332 -1.60 -6.10 -18.65
C GLY A 332 -1.82 -7.44 -19.35
N GLY A 333 -0.74 -8.14 -19.70
CA GLY A 333 -0.81 -9.52 -20.20
C GLY A 333 -1.47 -10.49 -19.22
N PHE A 334 -1.35 -10.22 -17.91
CA PHE A 334 -2.00 -10.99 -16.84
C PHE A 334 -3.15 -10.19 -16.19
N TYR A 335 -2.91 -8.94 -15.81
CA TYR A 335 -3.91 -8.05 -15.18
C TYR A 335 -4.63 -7.22 -16.24
N LYS A 336 -5.64 -7.80 -16.90
CA LYS A 336 -6.33 -7.17 -18.05
C LYS A 336 -6.85 -5.74 -17.77
N GLY A 337 -7.31 -5.48 -16.56
CA GLY A 337 -7.76 -4.14 -16.16
C GLY A 337 -6.74 -3.02 -16.34
N LEU A 338 -5.44 -3.34 -16.40
CA LEU A 338 -4.40 -2.35 -16.69
C LEU A 338 -4.53 -1.81 -18.12
N LEU A 339 -4.82 -2.70 -19.07
CA LEU A 339 -4.99 -2.30 -20.48
C LEU A 339 -6.24 -1.45 -20.66
N ASP A 340 -7.33 -1.81 -19.97
CA ASP A 340 -8.59 -1.07 -20.03
C ASP A 340 -8.45 0.35 -19.50
N GLN A 341 -7.54 0.56 -18.54
CA GLN A 341 -7.31 1.86 -17.90
C GLN A 341 -6.02 2.55 -18.38
N LYS A 342 -5.35 2.02 -19.42
CA LYS A 342 -4.01 2.46 -19.86
C LYS A 342 -3.89 3.98 -19.98
N ASN A 343 -4.83 4.63 -20.68
CA ASN A 343 -4.79 6.08 -20.89
C ASN A 343 -4.93 6.87 -19.60
N ASN A 344 -5.79 6.41 -18.70
CA ASN A 344 -5.97 7.04 -17.37
C ASN A 344 -4.70 6.90 -16.52
N ILE A 345 -4.14 5.70 -16.48
CA ILE A 345 -2.91 5.40 -15.70
C ILE A 345 -1.77 6.32 -16.20
N LEU A 346 -1.58 6.37 -17.51
CA LEU A 346 -0.53 7.18 -18.12
C LEU A 346 -0.74 8.67 -17.85
N SER A 347 -1.99 9.18 -17.98
CA SER A 347 -2.27 10.61 -17.79
C SER A 347 -1.94 11.09 -16.38
N ILE A 348 -2.25 10.28 -15.36
CA ILE A 348 -1.97 10.64 -13.95
C ILE A 348 -0.45 10.73 -13.72
N PHE A 349 0.32 9.79 -14.26
CA PHE A 349 1.78 9.80 -14.18
C PHE A 349 2.36 11.05 -14.86
N LEU A 350 1.96 11.32 -16.11
CA LEU A 350 2.47 12.44 -16.90
C LEU A 350 2.10 13.81 -16.28
N GLU A 351 0.92 13.93 -15.68
CA GLU A 351 0.52 15.16 -14.97
C GLU A 351 1.45 15.46 -13.80
N GLU A 352 1.75 14.46 -12.95
CA GLU A 352 2.66 14.67 -11.82
C GLU A 352 4.09 14.90 -12.30
N GLN A 353 4.54 14.19 -13.35
CA GLN A 353 5.85 14.42 -13.98
C GLN A 353 5.97 15.86 -14.47
N LYS A 354 5.01 16.34 -15.22
CA LYS A 354 4.97 17.71 -15.75
C LYS A 354 4.95 18.76 -14.62
N ARG A 355 4.16 18.49 -13.58
CA ARG A 355 4.06 19.37 -12.40
C ARG A 355 5.39 19.44 -11.65
N PHE A 356 6.03 18.31 -11.41
CA PHE A 356 7.28 18.23 -10.65
C PHE A 356 8.46 18.80 -11.43
N ASN A 357 8.57 18.50 -12.73
CA ASN A 357 9.66 19.01 -13.58
C ASN A 357 9.77 20.53 -13.55
N LYS A 358 8.65 21.27 -13.40
CA LYS A 358 8.66 22.74 -13.29
C LYS A 358 9.46 23.24 -12.10
N THR A 359 9.47 22.48 -11.00
CA THR A 359 10.18 22.91 -9.76
C THR A 359 11.49 22.16 -9.59
N LEU A 360 11.64 20.99 -10.21
CA LEU A 360 12.83 20.14 -10.02
C LEU A 360 14.12 20.83 -10.48
N ASP A 361 14.15 21.39 -11.69
CA ASP A 361 15.35 22.02 -12.25
C ASP A 361 15.83 23.19 -11.38
N VAL A 362 14.90 24.03 -10.96
CA VAL A 362 15.20 25.17 -10.09
C VAL A 362 15.65 24.68 -8.71
N GLY A 363 14.92 23.70 -8.15
CA GLY A 363 15.24 23.12 -6.84
C GLY A 363 16.58 22.44 -6.82
N LEU A 364 16.91 21.68 -7.88
CA LEU A 364 18.21 21.00 -7.99
C LEU A 364 19.37 22.02 -8.08
N LYS A 365 19.19 23.06 -8.88
CA LYS A 365 20.19 24.14 -9.00
C LYS A 365 20.44 24.83 -7.64
N GLU A 366 19.37 25.16 -6.92
CA GLU A 366 19.50 25.79 -5.59
C GLU A 366 20.08 24.81 -4.56
N PHE A 367 19.74 23.53 -4.65
CA PHE A 367 20.29 22.48 -3.77
C PHE A 367 21.82 22.36 -3.97
N LEU A 368 22.26 22.25 -5.22
CA LEU A 368 23.69 22.13 -5.56
C LEU A 368 24.46 23.41 -5.25
N LYS A 369 23.85 24.59 -5.40
CA LYS A 369 24.44 25.87 -5.00
C LYS A 369 24.68 25.91 -3.48
N LYS A 370 23.77 25.33 -2.69
CA LYS A 370 23.90 25.26 -1.23
C LYS A 370 24.88 24.18 -0.77
N TYR A 371 24.95 23.09 -1.52
CA TYR A 371 25.80 21.91 -1.27
C TYR A 371 26.70 21.66 -2.48
N PRO A 372 27.69 22.58 -2.74
CA PRO A 372 28.49 22.50 -3.97
C PRO A 372 29.39 21.26 -4.06
N GLU A 373 29.65 20.60 -2.94
CA GLU A 373 30.37 19.33 -2.88
C GLU A 373 29.64 18.21 -3.62
N LEU A 374 28.34 18.34 -3.81
CA LEU A 374 27.54 17.38 -4.58
C LEU A 374 27.52 17.69 -6.08
N GLU A 375 27.91 18.89 -6.49
CA GLU A 375 27.86 19.33 -7.90
C GLU A 375 28.78 18.51 -8.81
N ALA A 376 29.97 18.20 -8.34
CA ALA A 376 30.96 17.44 -9.13
C ALA A 376 30.47 16.04 -9.52
N GLN A 377 29.56 15.48 -8.74
CA GLN A 377 28.99 14.15 -8.98
C GLN A 377 28.01 14.13 -10.16
N PHE A 378 27.39 15.29 -10.46
CA PHE A 378 26.43 15.42 -11.57
C PHE A 378 27.12 15.73 -12.90
N ILE A 379 28.33 16.27 -12.84
CA ILE A 379 29.02 16.79 -14.03
C ILE A 379 30.11 15.82 -14.54
N GLU A 380 30.87 15.20 -13.63
CA GLU A 380 31.99 14.30 -14.00
C GLU A 380 32.15 13.14 -13.03
N PRO A 381 31.53 11.98 -13.33
CA PRO A 381 31.75 10.80 -12.49
C PRO A 381 33.23 10.39 -12.41
N GLY A 382 33.75 10.23 -11.21
CA GLY A 382 35.11 9.74 -10.96
C GLY A 382 36.20 10.78 -10.65
N LYS A 383 35.88 12.08 -10.60
CA LYS A 383 36.83 13.07 -10.11
C LYS A 383 36.83 13.17 -8.59
N PRO A 384 37.99 13.16 -7.92
CA PRO A 384 38.04 13.33 -6.47
C PRO A 384 37.59 14.75 -6.08
N LEU A 385 36.63 14.80 -5.18
CA LEU A 385 36.09 16.04 -4.62
C LEU A 385 37.14 16.76 -3.74
N LYS A 386 37.21 18.06 -3.88
CA LYS A 386 37.84 18.90 -2.85
C LYS A 386 36.86 18.97 -1.68
N VAL A 387 37.16 18.22 -0.63
CA VAL A 387 36.32 18.12 0.56
C VAL A 387 36.23 19.48 1.27
N HIS A 388 35.15 20.18 1.10
CA HIS A 388 34.73 21.24 2.01
C HIS A 388 33.65 20.64 2.95
N GLN A 389 33.87 20.86 4.23
CA GLN A 389 33.20 20.19 5.34
C GLN A 389 31.72 20.60 5.55
N ALA A 390 30.80 20.18 4.70
CA ALA A 390 29.43 20.11 5.14
C ALA A 390 29.12 18.63 5.43
N ASN A 391 29.36 18.21 6.65
CA ASN A 391 29.15 16.82 7.04
C ASN A 391 27.67 16.44 7.23
N LYS A 392 26.75 17.40 7.09
CA LYS A 392 25.32 17.14 7.38
C LYS A 392 24.41 18.15 6.68
N ILE A 393 23.33 17.64 6.05
CA ILE A 393 22.21 18.46 5.59
C ILE A 393 21.30 18.70 6.79
N SER A 394 21.07 19.97 7.13
CA SER A 394 20.20 20.31 8.27
C SER A 394 18.73 19.91 7.98
N GLY A 395 18.00 19.56 9.04
CA GLY A 395 16.56 19.25 8.91
C GLY A 395 15.75 20.45 8.39
N GLU A 396 16.15 21.68 8.72
CA GLU A 396 15.53 22.92 8.21
C GLU A 396 15.72 23.05 6.70
N ASP A 397 16.92 22.75 6.20
CA ASP A 397 17.20 22.80 4.77
C ASP A 397 16.44 21.70 4.02
N ALA A 398 16.48 20.47 4.53
CA ALA A 398 15.73 19.36 3.97
C ALA A 398 14.24 19.74 3.89
N PHE A 399 13.69 20.32 4.95
CA PHE A 399 12.31 20.77 4.99
C PHE A 399 12.05 21.94 4.01
N TYR A 400 12.96 22.88 3.88
CA TYR A 400 12.88 23.99 2.91
C TYR A 400 12.75 23.44 1.47
N PHE A 401 13.63 22.49 1.10
CA PHE A 401 13.57 21.88 -0.23
C PHE A 401 12.30 21.04 -0.42
N HIS A 402 11.83 20.39 0.64
CA HIS A 402 10.56 19.66 0.62
C HIS A 402 9.38 20.60 0.34
N GLN A 403 9.27 21.69 1.11
CA GLN A 403 8.14 22.62 1.04
C GLN A 403 8.13 23.44 -0.25
N THR A 404 9.30 23.92 -0.68
CA THR A 404 9.45 24.88 -1.79
C THR A 404 9.47 24.20 -3.15
N TYR A 405 10.22 23.11 -3.28
CA TYR A 405 10.47 22.44 -4.55
C TYR A 405 9.80 21.07 -4.66
N GLY A 406 9.24 20.58 -3.57
CA GLY A 406 8.55 19.30 -3.54
C GLY A 406 9.49 18.09 -3.49
N PHE A 407 10.72 18.28 -3.04
CA PHE A 407 11.66 17.17 -2.84
C PHE A 407 11.18 16.31 -1.67
N THR A 408 11.01 15.02 -1.89
CA THR A 408 10.72 14.11 -0.78
C THR A 408 12.02 13.88 0.01
N LEU A 409 11.89 13.40 1.26
CA LEU A 409 13.07 13.08 2.06
C LEU A 409 13.96 12.06 1.34
N ASP A 410 13.35 11.08 0.69
CA ASP A 410 14.06 10.08 -0.12
C ASP A 410 14.85 10.73 -1.26
N THR A 411 14.24 11.71 -1.93
CA THR A 411 14.92 12.49 -2.98
C THR A 411 16.17 13.17 -2.42
N ILE A 412 16.04 13.81 -1.26
CA ILE A 412 17.17 14.52 -0.61
C ILE A 412 18.24 13.49 -0.20
N ARG A 413 17.81 12.34 0.35
CA ARG A 413 18.70 11.24 0.75
C ARG A 413 19.46 10.66 -0.45
N ASP A 414 18.75 10.43 -1.56
CA ASP A 414 19.37 9.92 -2.79
C ASP A 414 20.38 10.92 -3.37
N LEU A 415 20.07 12.23 -3.32
CA LEU A 415 21.00 13.28 -3.75
C LEU A 415 22.22 13.38 -2.83
N ALA A 416 22.02 13.24 -1.52
CA ALA A 416 23.08 13.33 -0.50
C ALA A 416 24.04 12.14 -0.53
N ARG A 417 23.56 10.96 -0.94
CA ARG A 417 24.33 9.70 -0.99
C ARG A 417 25.03 9.45 -2.32
N ARG A 418 24.97 10.39 -3.25
CA ARG A 418 25.66 10.25 -4.53
C ARG A 418 27.12 10.63 -4.40
N GLY A 419 27.99 9.63 -4.47
CA GLY A 419 29.43 9.80 -4.49
C GLY A 419 30.16 9.02 -3.41
N LEU A 420 31.44 9.29 -3.29
CA LEU A 420 32.36 8.56 -2.40
C LEU A 420 32.14 8.87 -0.91
N HIS A 421 31.37 9.90 -0.60
CA HIS A 421 31.10 10.32 0.78
C HIS A 421 29.61 10.56 0.96
N GLU A 422 28.97 9.78 1.81
CA GLU A 422 27.60 10.01 2.23
C GLU A 422 27.53 11.26 3.11
N ILE A 423 26.64 12.18 2.76
CA ILE A 423 26.32 13.33 3.60
C ILE A 423 25.09 12.96 4.43
N ASP A 424 25.21 12.97 5.74
CA ASP A 424 24.10 12.70 6.65
C ASP A 424 23.02 13.78 6.57
N ILE A 425 21.79 13.38 6.84
CA ILE A 425 20.65 14.29 6.94
C ILE A 425 20.16 14.27 8.39
N ASP A 426 19.82 15.43 8.93
CA ASP A 426 19.16 15.52 10.23
C ASP A 426 17.67 15.20 10.07
N GLU A 427 17.36 13.90 9.93
CA GLU A 427 16.01 13.43 9.69
C GLU A 427 15.07 13.77 10.86
N LYS A 428 15.58 13.71 12.09
CA LYS A 428 14.82 14.07 13.28
C LYS A 428 14.36 15.53 13.23
N ALA A 429 15.29 16.43 12.94
CA ALA A 429 14.96 17.86 12.79
C ALA A 429 14.02 18.12 11.60
N PHE A 430 14.16 17.35 10.51
CA PHE A 430 13.21 17.40 9.38
C PHE A 430 11.80 17.00 9.83
N GLU A 431 11.66 15.89 10.56
CA GLU A 431 10.36 15.42 11.06
C GLU A 431 9.70 16.42 12.00
N GLU A 432 10.50 17.04 12.89
CA GLU A 432 10.03 18.08 13.80
C GLU A 432 9.52 19.31 13.02
N ALA A 433 10.27 19.76 12.02
CA ALA A 433 9.88 20.86 11.14
C ALA A 433 8.59 20.53 10.36
N PHE A 434 8.50 19.31 9.84
CA PHE A 434 7.34 18.81 9.10
C PHE A 434 6.09 18.78 9.98
N LYS A 435 6.18 18.23 11.20
CA LYS A 435 5.08 18.20 12.17
C LYS A 435 4.63 19.60 12.55
N LYS A 436 5.58 20.47 12.89
CA LYS A 436 5.30 21.87 13.22
C LYS A 436 4.58 22.58 12.07
N HIS A 437 5.02 22.36 10.84
CA HIS A 437 4.37 22.94 9.66
C HIS A 437 2.94 22.39 9.48
N GLN A 438 2.73 21.09 9.71
CA GLN A 438 1.39 20.50 9.67
C GLN A 438 0.47 21.13 10.74
N GLU A 439 0.98 21.33 11.95
CA GLU A 439 0.23 21.98 13.04
C GLU A 439 -0.11 23.43 12.70
N ILE A 440 0.86 24.20 12.20
CA ILE A 440 0.63 25.58 11.74
C ILE A 440 -0.39 25.62 10.60
N SER A 441 -0.29 24.68 9.65
CA SER A 441 -1.23 24.58 8.52
C SER A 441 -2.63 24.24 9.02
N ARG A 442 -2.77 23.31 9.98
CA ARG A 442 -4.06 23.00 10.62
C ARG A 442 -4.60 24.21 11.36
N ALA A 443 -3.79 24.83 12.22
CA ALA A 443 -4.16 26.04 12.96
C ALA A 443 -4.45 27.23 12.02
N GLY A 444 -3.73 27.33 10.92
CA GLY A 444 -3.94 28.35 9.87
C GLY A 444 -5.26 28.12 9.13
N ILE A 445 -5.62 26.87 8.88
CA ILE A 445 -6.92 26.49 8.31
C ILE A 445 -8.02 26.80 9.33
N GLU A 446 -7.80 26.47 10.60
CA GLU A 446 -8.71 26.78 11.71
C GLU A 446 -8.94 28.29 11.85
N ARG A 447 -7.88 29.11 11.75
CA ARG A 447 -7.99 30.58 11.82
C ARG A 447 -8.59 31.21 10.56
N LYS A 448 -8.20 30.70 9.37
CA LYS A 448 -8.57 31.29 8.09
C LYS A 448 -9.99 30.92 7.65
N PHE A 449 -10.50 29.78 8.11
CA PHE A 449 -11.79 29.24 7.69
C PHE A 449 -12.76 29.01 8.86
N GLY A 450 -12.44 29.46 10.07
CA GLY A 450 -13.24 29.19 11.26
C GLY A 450 -13.36 27.68 11.55
N GLY A 451 -12.36 26.93 11.09
CA GLY A 451 -12.41 25.49 10.94
C GLY A 451 -12.64 24.70 12.21
N HIS A 452 -13.88 24.60 12.54
CA HIS A 452 -14.30 23.61 13.51
C HIS A 452 -14.91 22.47 12.69
N GLY A 453 -14.24 21.35 12.62
CA GLY A 453 -14.89 20.12 12.18
C GLY A 453 -16.23 20.05 12.92
N LEU A 454 -17.28 19.75 12.21
CA LEU A 454 -18.66 19.77 12.69
C LEU A 454 -18.89 18.92 13.92
N LEU A 455 -18.08 17.87 14.10
CA LEU A 455 -18.26 16.90 15.15
C LEU A 455 -17.05 16.90 16.08
N LEU A 456 -17.30 16.92 17.37
CA LEU A 456 -16.33 16.53 18.37
C LEU A 456 -16.03 15.03 18.22
N ASP A 457 -14.93 14.56 18.78
CA ASP A 457 -14.61 13.14 18.87
C ASP A 457 -15.73 12.33 19.57
N THR A 458 -16.56 13.04 20.35
CA THR A 458 -17.75 12.49 21.01
C THR A 458 -18.97 12.36 20.08
N GLY A 459 -18.89 12.86 18.83
CA GLY A 459 -20.02 12.87 17.87
C GLY A 459 -20.97 14.04 18.02
N GLU A 460 -20.64 15.03 18.85
CA GLU A 460 -21.47 16.23 19.08
C GLU A 460 -21.04 17.38 18.15
N LEU A 461 -22.00 18.23 17.78
CA LEU A 461 -21.74 19.43 16.98
C LEU A 461 -20.97 20.47 17.81
N LYS A 462 -19.92 21.03 17.24
CA LYS A 462 -19.15 22.12 17.87
C LYS A 462 -19.91 23.43 17.77
N ALA A 463 -20.27 23.97 18.89
CA ALA A 463 -20.93 25.27 18.99
C ALA A 463 -20.58 25.93 20.33
N ALA A 464 -20.51 27.24 20.37
CA ALA A 464 -20.17 28.00 21.55
C ALA A 464 -21.37 28.11 22.51
N ASP A 465 -22.59 28.09 21.97
CA ASP A 465 -23.84 28.21 22.73
C ASP A 465 -25.02 27.58 21.97
N GLU A 466 -26.22 27.59 22.60
CA GLU A 466 -27.44 27.00 22.01
C GLU A 466 -27.92 27.70 20.73
N GLU A 467 -27.70 29.01 20.60
CA GLU A 467 -28.06 29.75 19.38
C GLU A 467 -27.14 29.37 18.19
N GLU A 468 -25.86 29.30 18.48
CA GLU A 468 -24.87 28.85 17.48
C GLU A 468 -25.13 27.39 17.08
N LEU A 469 -25.45 26.53 18.06
CA LEU A 469 -25.80 25.13 17.79
C LEU A 469 -27.00 25.01 16.83
N LYS A 470 -28.05 25.81 17.04
CA LYS A 470 -29.21 25.83 16.12
C LYS A 470 -28.81 26.24 14.70
N LYS A 471 -27.94 27.24 14.56
CA LYS A 471 -27.44 27.69 13.23
C LYS A 471 -26.60 26.62 12.56
N VAL A 472 -25.65 26.03 13.29
CA VAL A 472 -24.75 24.98 12.77
C VAL A 472 -25.57 23.74 12.37
N THR A 473 -26.58 23.35 13.15
CA THR A 473 -27.48 22.23 12.83
C THR A 473 -28.25 22.47 11.53
N ARG A 474 -28.77 23.70 11.33
CA ARG A 474 -29.45 24.08 10.08
C ARG A 474 -28.50 24.03 8.89
N LEU A 475 -27.28 24.53 9.05
CA LEU A 475 -26.27 24.52 7.97
C LEU A 475 -25.77 23.09 7.68
N HIS A 476 -25.73 22.22 8.68
CA HIS A 476 -25.46 20.79 8.49
C HIS A 476 -26.54 20.13 7.62
N THR A 477 -27.81 20.40 7.93
CA THR A 477 -28.94 19.93 7.09
C THR A 477 -28.82 20.47 5.65
N ALA A 478 -28.47 21.78 5.54
CA ALA A 478 -28.27 22.42 4.22
C ALA A 478 -27.14 21.76 3.42
N THR A 479 -26.09 21.23 4.08
CA THR A 479 -25.00 20.50 3.43
C THR A 479 -25.53 19.26 2.68
N HIS A 480 -26.39 18.48 3.34
CA HIS A 480 -26.99 17.29 2.74
C HIS A 480 -27.94 17.65 1.59
N MET A 481 -28.74 18.69 1.76
CA MET A 481 -29.63 19.19 0.71
C MET A 481 -28.83 19.68 -0.50
N LEU A 482 -27.71 20.37 -0.26
CA LEU A 482 -26.82 20.86 -1.32
C LEU A 482 -26.19 19.69 -2.10
N GLN A 483 -25.71 18.66 -1.40
CA GLN A 483 -25.19 17.45 -2.04
C GLN A 483 -26.25 16.79 -2.94
N ALA A 484 -27.46 16.62 -2.43
CA ALA A 484 -28.54 15.98 -3.17
C ALA A 484 -28.94 16.84 -4.41
N ALA A 485 -29.07 18.14 -4.24
CA ALA A 485 -29.43 19.07 -5.33
C ALA A 485 -28.34 19.10 -6.42
N LEU A 486 -27.07 19.18 -6.02
CA LEU A 486 -25.95 19.14 -6.96
C LEU A 486 -25.96 17.84 -7.79
N ARG A 487 -26.18 16.68 -7.15
CA ARG A 487 -26.26 15.40 -7.87
C ARG A 487 -27.46 15.32 -8.80
N GLN A 488 -28.58 15.92 -8.42
CA GLN A 488 -29.79 15.95 -9.25
C GLN A 488 -29.61 16.85 -10.49
N VAL A 489 -28.94 17.99 -10.34
CA VAL A 489 -28.77 18.97 -11.44
C VAL A 489 -27.55 18.64 -12.30
N LEU A 490 -26.42 18.24 -11.70
CA LEU A 490 -25.15 18.07 -12.39
C LEU A 490 -24.82 16.60 -12.74
N GLY A 491 -25.43 15.65 -12.03
CA GLY A 491 -25.20 14.23 -12.28
C GLY A 491 -24.63 13.45 -11.10
N PRO A 492 -24.70 12.11 -11.16
CA PRO A 492 -24.27 11.25 -10.06
C PRO A 492 -22.76 11.27 -9.80
N GLU A 493 -21.96 11.79 -10.73
CA GLU A 493 -20.50 11.92 -10.59
C GLU A 493 -20.08 13.01 -9.59
N VAL A 494 -21.02 13.79 -9.07
CA VAL A 494 -20.74 14.78 -8.02
C VAL A 494 -20.55 14.05 -6.69
N HIS A 495 -19.35 14.17 -6.13
CA HIS A 495 -19.00 13.60 -4.82
C HIS A 495 -18.46 14.68 -3.91
N GLN A 496 -18.91 14.69 -2.66
CA GLN A 496 -18.41 15.61 -1.65
C GLN A 496 -16.93 15.33 -1.36
N MET A 497 -16.10 16.37 -1.39
CA MET A 497 -14.67 16.31 -1.07
C MET A 497 -14.36 16.94 0.29
N GLY A 498 -15.29 17.74 0.80
CA GLY A 498 -15.14 18.38 2.10
C GLY A 498 -16.28 19.35 2.37
N SER A 499 -16.46 19.70 3.61
CA SER A 499 -17.35 20.79 4.02
C SER A 499 -16.78 21.50 5.23
N ASP A 500 -17.08 22.78 5.36
CA ASP A 500 -16.71 23.60 6.49
C ASP A 500 -17.93 24.42 6.89
N ILE A 501 -18.39 24.25 8.12
CA ILE A 501 -19.61 24.87 8.62
C ILE A 501 -19.26 25.67 9.90
N THR A 502 -19.65 26.93 9.89
CA THR A 502 -19.61 27.81 11.07
C THR A 502 -21.02 28.38 11.25
N ALA A 503 -21.25 29.11 12.32
CA ALA A 503 -22.53 29.79 12.56
C ALA A 503 -22.86 30.87 11.49
N GLU A 504 -21.86 31.27 10.70
CA GLU A 504 -21.96 32.35 9.73
C GLU A 504 -22.04 31.89 8.28
N ARG A 505 -21.50 30.65 7.98
CA ARG A 505 -21.40 30.19 6.59
C ARG A 505 -21.27 28.69 6.48
N LEU A 506 -21.63 28.22 5.29
CA LEU A 506 -21.36 26.84 4.82
C LEU A 506 -20.44 26.93 3.60
N ARG A 507 -19.36 26.18 3.61
CA ARG A 507 -18.53 25.89 2.43
C ARG A 507 -18.68 24.42 2.09
N PHE A 508 -18.84 24.12 0.79
CA PHE A 508 -19.03 22.76 0.30
C PHE A 508 -18.11 22.54 -0.90
N ASP A 509 -17.16 21.62 -0.75
CA ASP A 509 -16.20 21.25 -1.80
C ASP A 509 -16.65 19.95 -2.46
N PHE A 510 -16.72 19.92 -3.78
CA PHE A 510 -17.17 18.74 -4.52
C PHE A 510 -16.41 18.53 -5.82
N THR A 511 -16.45 17.30 -6.34
CA THR A 511 -15.86 16.96 -7.65
C THR A 511 -16.84 17.32 -8.76
N PHE A 512 -16.33 17.95 -9.82
CA PHE A 512 -17.05 18.13 -11.08
C PHE A 512 -16.01 18.42 -12.18
N PRO A 513 -16.16 17.87 -13.39
CA PRO A 513 -15.07 17.95 -14.39
C PRO A 513 -14.91 19.32 -15.07
N ARG A 514 -15.86 20.23 -14.88
CA ARG A 514 -15.83 21.58 -15.46
C ARG A 514 -16.38 22.62 -14.49
N LYS A 515 -16.29 23.87 -14.85
CA LYS A 515 -16.92 24.97 -14.09
C LYS A 515 -18.44 24.83 -14.17
N VAL A 516 -19.12 24.98 -13.02
CA VAL A 516 -20.59 25.01 -12.94
C VAL A 516 -21.06 26.32 -13.52
N THR A 517 -22.11 26.28 -14.36
CA THR A 517 -22.64 27.50 -14.99
C THR A 517 -23.57 28.27 -14.04
N PRO A 518 -23.79 29.57 -14.30
CA PRO A 518 -24.75 30.34 -13.48
C PRO A 518 -26.16 29.76 -13.49
N GLU A 519 -26.61 29.20 -14.60
CA GLU A 519 -27.94 28.60 -14.75
C GLU A 519 -28.05 27.32 -13.89
N GLU A 520 -26.98 26.51 -13.85
CA GLU A 520 -26.92 25.33 -13.02
C GLU A 520 -26.92 25.69 -11.53
N ILE A 521 -26.18 26.73 -11.15
CA ILE A 521 -26.18 27.27 -9.78
C ILE A 521 -27.60 27.71 -9.40
N SER A 522 -28.27 28.47 -10.26
CA SER A 522 -29.65 28.90 -10.03
C SER A 522 -30.59 27.70 -9.85
N SER A 523 -30.46 26.68 -10.69
CA SER A 523 -31.27 25.46 -10.60
C SER A 523 -31.07 24.71 -9.27
N VAL A 524 -29.83 24.65 -8.81
CA VAL A 524 -29.51 24.02 -7.49
C VAL A 524 -30.15 24.85 -6.37
N GLU A 525 -30.02 26.19 -6.43
CA GLU A 525 -30.59 27.11 -5.43
C GLU A 525 -32.12 27.02 -5.38
N ASP A 526 -32.79 27.03 -6.54
CA ASP A 526 -34.25 26.90 -6.65
C ASP A 526 -34.74 25.58 -6.08
N LEU A 527 -34.03 24.48 -6.39
CA LEU A 527 -34.38 23.16 -5.89
C LEU A 527 -34.27 23.08 -4.35
N ILE A 528 -33.20 23.64 -3.79
CA ILE A 528 -33.00 23.68 -2.34
C ILE A 528 -34.11 24.50 -1.68
N ASN A 529 -34.38 25.69 -2.23
CA ASN A 529 -35.41 26.60 -1.70
C ASN A 529 -36.81 25.97 -1.78
N GLN A 530 -37.10 25.23 -2.85
CA GLN A 530 -38.34 24.46 -2.96
C GLN A 530 -38.44 23.41 -1.85
N LYS A 531 -37.39 22.64 -1.62
CA LYS A 531 -37.36 21.60 -0.59
C LYS A 531 -37.49 22.18 0.84
N ILE A 532 -36.95 23.35 1.07
CA ILE A 532 -37.11 24.07 2.35
C ILE A 532 -38.59 24.44 2.55
N LYS A 533 -39.25 24.94 1.51
CA LYS A 533 -40.68 25.35 1.55
C LYS A 533 -41.60 24.13 1.74
N GLU A 534 -41.25 22.98 1.18
CA GLU A 534 -42.00 21.72 1.33
C GLU A 534 -41.90 21.14 2.76
N ASP A 535 -41.01 21.66 3.57
CA ASP A 535 -40.79 21.24 4.98
C ASP A 535 -40.70 19.72 5.14
N UNK A 536 -40.16 19.16 4.28
CA UNK A 536 -40.14 17.82 4.22
C UNK A 536 -39.45 17.21 5.34
N UNK A 537 -39.92 16.82 5.91
CA UNK A 537 -39.42 16.19 6.88
C UNK A 537 -38.48 15.34 6.35
N UNK A 538 -37.76 15.49 6.30
CA UNK A 538 -36.89 14.85 5.95
C UNK A 538 -37.05 13.53 6.07
N UNK A 539 -37.46 13.15 5.62
CA UNK A 539 -37.58 12.06 5.70
C UNK A 539 -36.57 11.46 5.28
N UNK A 540 -35.87 11.35 5.62
CA UNK A 540 -35.11 10.85 5.38
C UNK A 540 -35.15 9.83 4.94
N UNK A 541 -35.33 9.53 4.31
CA UNK A 541 -35.33 8.63 3.93
C UNK A 541 -34.33 8.09 3.72
N UNK A 542 -33.81 7.94 4.26
CA UNK A 542 -32.91 7.40 4.14
C UNK A 542 -32.84 6.26 3.76
N UNK A 543 -32.90 5.98 3.16
CA UNK A 543 -32.74 5.07 2.88
C UNK A 543 -31.79 4.44 3.10
N UNK A 544 -31.33 4.52 3.79
CA UNK A 544 -30.59 3.92 3.98
C UNK A 544 -30.79 2.76 4.00
N GLU A 545 -30.67 1.87 3.24
CA GLU A 545 -30.96 0.45 3.21
C GLU A 545 -30.01 -0.38 4.10
N ASN A 546 -28.98 0.19 4.69
CA ASN A 546 -27.97 -0.57 5.47
C ASN A 546 -27.43 0.10 6.73
N SER A 547 -28.21 0.87 7.46
CA SER A 547 -27.75 1.26 8.79
C SER A 547 -28.72 0.85 9.87
N THR A 548 -28.29 -0.06 10.72
CA THR A 548 -29.02 -0.53 11.90
C THR A 548 -28.85 0.38 13.11
N ASN A 549 -28.44 1.63 12.92
CA ASN A 549 -28.14 2.49 14.06
C ASN A 549 -29.33 3.38 14.43
N ASN A 550 -30.07 2.96 15.45
CA ASN A 550 -31.25 3.65 16.00
C ASN A 550 -30.91 4.95 16.75
N ASP A 551 -29.64 5.26 16.96
CA ASP A 551 -29.22 6.42 17.77
C ASP A 551 -29.38 7.77 17.02
N TYR A 552 -29.36 7.75 15.69
CA TYR A 552 -29.54 8.97 14.91
C TYR A 552 -30.96 9.57 14.99
N LYS A 553 -31.97 8.71 15.21
CA LYS A 553 -33.37 9.15 15.35
C LYS A 553 -33.62 9.96 16.62
N ARG A 554 -32.83 9.74 17.67
CA ARG A 554 -33.00 10.44 18.95
C ARG A 554 -32.38 11.83 19.02
N ARG A 555 -31.46 12.15 18.08
CA ARG A 555 -30.69 13.41 18.08
C ARG A 555 -31.10 14.41 17.01
N GLY A 556 -32.13 14.13 16.20
CA GLY A 556 -32.62 15.03 15.14
C GLY A 556 -31.66 15.27 14.00
N ILE A 557 -30.67 14.37 13.81
CA ILE A 557 -29.70 14.44 12.71
C ILE A 557 -30.21 13.58 11.57
N PHE A 558 -30.57 14.19 10.45
CA PHE A 558 -31.07 13.49 9.26
C PHE A 558 -29.95 13.50 8.20
N CYS A 559 -29.53 12.30 7.80
CA CYS A 559 -28.61 12.13 6.68
C CYS A 559 -29.39 11.74 5.41
N TRP A 560 -29.08 12.39 4.29
CA TRP A 560 -29.56 12.00 2.95
C TRP A 560 -28.47 11.15 2.30
N SER A 561 -28.82 9.97 1.82
CA SER A 561 -27.92 9.08 1.06
C SER A 561 -27.86 9.47 -0.43
#